data_48541e50b5b84082b6c8a680edcbef06
#
_entry.id   48541e50b5b84082b6c8a680edcbef06
#
_cell.length_a   1.000
_cell.length_b   1.000
_cell.length_c   1.000
_cell.angle_alpha   90.00
_cell.angle_beta   90.00
_cell.angle_gamma   90.00
#
_symmetry.space_group_name_H-M   'P 1'
#
loop_
_entity.id
_entity.type
_entity.pdbx_description
1 polymer ?
#
loop_
_entity_poly.entity_id
_entity_poly.type
_entity_poly.pdbx_seq_one_letter_code
_entity_poly.pdbx_strand_id
1 'polypeptide(L)'
;MCIRDRKYTNDFINSLDFKPLKDFSALVTSGPTKEMIDPVRFISNESSGKQGYTIAEKLSSLGAYTTLISGPTKLSDPNVDKVVHVSSADEMMFECDRALPVNIAVCAAAVADYKVMKQSETKIKKNGSRLDITLEENPDILSRLGKRNDNRPDLVVGFAAETEKLEENSKIKLEKKGCDWILGNNVSSGKVIGKDLSLIHI
;
A
#
# COMPACT_ATOMS: atom_id res chain seq x y z
N MET A 1 -4.63 -3.56 28.16
CA MET A 1 -6.04 -3.29 27.79
C MET A 1 -6.63 -4.60 27.25
N CYS A 2 -7.70 -5.11 27.87
CA CYS A 2 -8.29 -6.42 27.53
C CYS A 2 -9.02 -6.32 26.18
N ILE A 3 -9.02 -7.41 25.36
CA ILE A 3 -9.77 -7.49 24.09
C ILE A 3 -11.25 -7.16 24.28
N ARG A 4 -11.81 -7.50 25.43
CA ARG A 4 -13.19 -7.18 25.82
C ARG A 4 -13.43 -5.67 25.93
N ASP A 5 -12.49 -4.93 26.53
CA ASP A 5 -12.60 -3.49 26.72
C ASP A 5 -12.52 -2.74 25.36
N ARG A 6 -11.71 -3.25 24.43
CA ARG A 6 -11.61 -2.69 23.08
C ARG A 6 -12.94 -2.82 22.31
N LYS A 7 -13.64 -3.94 22.44
CA LYS A 7 -14.94 -4.14 21.78
C LYS A 7 -15.98 -3.16 22.33
N TYR A 8 -16.12 -3.06 23.66
CA TYR A 8 -17.06 -2.12 24.28
C TYR A 8 -16.76 -0.67 23.94
N THR A 9 -15.48 -0.28 23.90
CA THR A 9 -15.07 1.08 23.52
C THR A 9 -15.41 1.37 22.06
N ASN A 10 -15.17 0.43 21.14
CA ASN A 10 -15.54 0.58 19.74
C ASN A 10 -17.06 0.63 19.54
N ASP A 11 -17.82 -0.22 20.23
CA ASP A 11 -19.28 -0.24 20.15
C ASP A 11 -19.88 1.07 20.69
N PHE A 12 -19.30 1.62 21.77
CA PHE A 12 -19.70 2.90 22.33
C PHE A 12 -19.36 4.07 21.39
N ILE A 13 -18.15 4.11 20.84
CA ILE A 13 -17.73 5.13 19.84
C ILE A 13 -18.62 5.08 18.60
N ASN A 14 -18.95 3.88 18.11
CA ASN A 14 -19.84 3.70 16.96
C ASN A 14 -21.29 4.14 17.28
N SER A 15 -21.74 3.99 18.54
CA SER A 15 -23.09 4.41 18.98
C SER A 15 -23.25 5.93 19.07
N LEU A 16 -22.13 6.68 19.15
CA LEU A 16 -22.14 8.14 19.26
C LEU A 16 -22.20 8.85 17.89
N ASP A 17 -22.33 8.12 16.77
CA ASP A 17 -22.20 8.66 15.40
C ASP A 17 -20.94 9.57 15.24
N PHE A 18 -19.89 9.21 15.95
CA PHE A 18 -18.64 9.95 16.02
C PHE A 18 -17.84 9.76 14.72
N LYS A 19 -17.96 10.73 13.82
CA LYS A 19 -17.25 10.75 12.53
C LYS A 19 -16.23 11.89 12.48
N PRO A 20 -15.10 11.74 13.18
CA PRO A 20 -14.12 12.82 13.31
C PRO A 20 -13.44 13.19 11.99
N LEU A 21 -13.53 12.35 10.96
CA LEU A 21 -12.92 12.56 9.65
C LEU A 21 -13.94 12.86 8.54
N LYS A 22 -15.18 13.29 8.89
CA LYS A 22 -16.25 13.48 7.90
C LYS A 22 -15.92 14.52 6.82
N ASP A 23 -15.04 15.49 7.13
CA ASP A 23 -14.64 16.56 6.20
C ASP A 23 -13.27 16.26 5.55
N PHE A 24 -12.74 15.06 5.74
CA PHE A 24 -11.45 14.62 5.19
C PHE A 24 -11.65 13.65 4.03
N SER A 25 -10.70 13.69 3.12
CA SER A 25 -10.53 12.69 2.06
C SER A 25 -9.26 11.87 2.28
N ALA A 26 -9.33 10.58 1.98
CA ALA A 26 -8.24 9.65 2.18
C ALA A 26 -7.99 8.81 0.92
N LEU A 27 -6.71 8.59 0.61
CA LEU A 27 -6.22 7.68 -0.39
C LEU A 27 -5.44 6.56 0.30
N VAL A 28 -5.77 5.32 0.01
CA VAL A 28 -5.03 4.15 0.52
C VAL A 28 -4.60 3.28 -0.66
N THR A 29 -3.31 2.96 -0.75
CA THR A 29 -2.84 1.93 -1.67
C THR A 29 -2.69 0.60 -0.95
N SER A 30 -3.03 -0.50 -1.62
CA SER A 30 -3.00 -1.84 -1.01
C SER A 30 -2.71 -2.95 -2.01
N GLY A 31 -2.41 -4.14 -1.51
CA GLY A 31 -2.09 -5.31 -2.32
C GLY A 31 -0.71 -5.25 -2.98
N PRO A 32 -0.31 -6.30 -3.69
CA PRO A 32 0.90 -6.31 -4.49
C PRO A 32 0.67 -5.68 -5.85
N THR A 33 1.74 -5.28 -6.55
CA THR A 33 1.68 -5.04 -8.00
C THR A 33 2.19 -6.25 -8.77
N LYS A 34 1.80 -6.36 -10.03
CA LYS A 34 2.24 -7.40 -10.98
C LYS A 34 2.89 -6.73 -12.17
N GLU A 35 4.17 -7.01 -12.35
CA GLU A 35 4.95 -6.50 -13.49
C GLU A 35 5.12 -7.61 -14.52
N MET A 36 4.39 -7.52 -15.62
CA MET A 36 4.31 -8.60 -16.59
C MET A 36 5.61 -8.77 -17.37
N ILE A 37 6.11 -10.00 -17.43
CA ILE A 37 7.22 -10.42 -18.29
C ILE A 37 6.68 -10.77 -19.68
N ASP A 38 5.59 -11.55 -19.70
CA ASP A 38 4.82 -11.92 -20.88
C ASP A 38 3.36 -12.18 -20.45
N PRO A 39 2.41 -12.51 -21.33
CA PRO A 39 1.00 -12.72 -20.96
C PRO A 39 0.74 -13.78 -19.87
N VAL A 40 1.76 -14.55 -19.46
CA VAL A 40 1.61 -15.69 -18.54
C VAL A 40 2.43 -15.50 -17.25
N ARG A 41 3.56 -14.78 -17.32
CA ARG A 41 4.53 -14.67 -16.21
C ARG A 41 4.70 -13.21 -15.80
N PHE A 42 4.88 -13.01 -14.51
CA PHE A 42 5.05 -11.68 -13.90
C PHE A 42 6.01 -11.72 -12.71
N ILE A 43 6.54 -10.56 -12.35
CA ILE A 43 7.23 -10.28 -11.10
C ILE A 43 6.21 -9.65 -10.15
N SER A 44 6.25 -10.03 -8.88
CA SER A 44 5.34 -9.49 -7.86
C SER A 44 5.93 -9.68 -6.47
N ASN A 45 5.53 -8.86 -5.53
CA ASN A 45 5.84 -9.02 -4.11
C ASN A 45 4.77 -9.87 -3.42
N GLU A 46 5.15 -10.62 -2.39
CA GLU A 46 4.19 -11.34 -1.56
C GLU A 46 3.43 -10.36 -0.67
N SER A 47 2.12 -10.28 -0.84
CA SER A 47 1.23 -9.46 -0.02
C SER A 47 -0.20 -9.95 -0.10
N SER A 48 -0.89 -9.96 1.04
CA SER A 48 -2.32 -10.28 1.11
C SER A 48 -3.24 -9.08 0.86
N GLY A 49 -2.72 -7.86 1.01
CA GLY A 49 -3.50 -6.62 0.96
C GLY A 49 -4.33 -6.32 2.23
N LYS A 50 -4.41 -7.22 3.20
CA LYS A 50 -5.27 -7.07 4.41
C LYS A 50 -5.05 -5.75 5.14
N GLN A 51 -3.80 -5.33 5.31
CA GLN A 51 -3.47 -4.13 6.07
C GLN A 51 -4.07 -2.87 5.44
N GLY A 52 -3.87 -2.67 4.14
CA GLY A 52 -4.43 -1.52 3.43
C GLY A 52 -5.96 -1.55 3.39
N TYR A 53 -6.57 -2.72 3.20
CA TYR A 53 -8.03 -2.89 3.25
C TYR A 53 -8.60 -2.51 4.60
N THR A 54 -8.01 -3.00 5.70
CA THR A 54 -8.44 -2.67 7.07
C THR A 54 -8.28 -1.18 7.39
N ILE A 55 -7.19 -0.55 6.93
CA ILE A 55 -6.97 0.88 7.11
C ILE A 55 -8.01 1.68 6.34
N ALA A 56 -8.25 1.35 5.07
CA ALA A 56 -9.24 2.04 4.24
C ALA A 56 -10.64 1.95 4.84
N GLU A 57 -11.08 0.75 5.25
CA GLU A 57 -12.35 0.55 5.90
C GLU A 57 -12.48 1.33 7.20
N LYS A 58 -11.39 1.41 7.99
CA LYS A 58 -11.39 2.18 9.24
C LYS A 58 -11.48 3.67 8.98
N LEU A 59 -10.75 4.22 8.01
CA LEU A 59 -10.84 5.64 7.64
C LEU A 59 -12.25 6.00 7.17
N SER A 60 -12.86 5.18 6.31
CA SER A 60 -14.25 5.34 5.87
C SER A 60 -15.23 5.27 7.05
N SER A 61 -15.07 4.32 7.97
CA SER A 61 -15.92 4.20 9.16
C SER A 61 -15.83 5.41 10.10
N LEU A 62 -14.69 6.12 10.10
CA LEU A 62 -14.49 7.37 10.83
C LEU A 62 -15.01 8.60 10.07
N GLY A 63 -15.57 8.41 8.88
CA GLY A 63 -16.24 9.43 8.09
C GLY A 63 -15.43 10.02 6.94
N ALA A 64 -14.17 9.64 6.75
CA ALA A 64 -13.38 10.13 5.63
C ALA A 64 -13.92 9.59 4.30
N TYR A 65 -14.02 10.43 3.27
CA TYR A 65 -14.23 9.96 1.90
C TYR A 65 -13.00 9.20 1.44
N THR A 66 -13.10 7.87 1.38
CA THR A 66 -11.95 7.00 1.22
C THR A 66 -11.90 6.33 -0.14
N THR A 67 -10.81 6.56 -0.86
CA THR A 67 -10.47 5.85 -2.11
C THR A 67 -9.40 4.79 -1.82
N LEU A 68 -9.73 3.52 -2.07
CA LEU A 68 -8.78 2.41 -2.04
C LEU A 68 -8.30 2.11 -3.46
N ILE A 69 -6.98 2.16 -3.70
CA ILE A 69 -6.35 1.70 -4.93
C ILE A 69 -5.69 0.36 -4.63
N SER A 70 -6.20 -0.71 -5.20
CA SER A 70 -5.77 -2.07 -4.88
C SER A 70 -5.12 -2.78 -6.05
N GLY A 71 -3.91 -3.24 -5.84
CA GLY A 71 -3.32 -4.31 -6.65
C GLY A 71 -4.08 -5.63 -6.46
N PRO A 72 -3.73 -6.69 -7.23
CA PRO A 72 -4.47 -7.95 -7.21
C PRO A 72 -4.42 -8.66 -5.87
N THR A 73 -5.58 -8.88 -5.25
CA THR A 73 -5.75 -9.64 -4.01
C THR A 73 -6.89 -10.67 -4.16
N LYS A 74 -7.05 -11.52 -3.16
CA LYS A 74 -8.19 -12.45 -3.05
C LYS A 74 -9.27 -11.92 -2.08
N LEU A 75 -9.09 -10.70 -1.58
CA LEU A 75 -10.04 -10.09 -0.66
C LEU A 75 -11.23 -9.55 -1.46
N SER A 76 -12.41 -9.62 -0.87
CA SER A 76 -13.57 -8.86 -1.34
C SER A 76 -13.37 -7.38 -1.05
N ASP A 77 -13.97 -6.52 -1.86
CA ASP A 77 -13.88 -5.08 -1.68
C ASP A 77 -14.41 -4.69 -0.29
N PRO A 78 -13.69 -3.82 0.43
CA PRO A 78 -14.11 -3.33 1.73
C PRO A 78 -15.22 -2.28 1.57
N ASN A 79 -15.91 -1.99 2.68
CA ASN A 79 -16.93 -0.95 2.69
C ASN A 79 -16.28 0.45 2.75
N VAL A 80 -15.96 1.00 1.57
CA VAL A 80 -15.36 2.32 1.36
C VAL A 80 -16.06 3.05 0.23
N ASP A 81 -15.83 4.35 0.06
CA ASP A 81 -16.54 5.17 -0.92
C ASP A 81 -16.16 4.80 -2.37
N LYS A 82 -14.89 4.44 -2.60
CA LYS A 82 -14.40 4.09 -3.93
C LYS A 82 -13.30 3.04 -3.86
N VAL A 83 -13.40 2.01 -4.71
CA VAL A 83 -12.32 1.03 -4.94
C VAL A 83 -11.89 1.13 -6.41
N VAL A 84 -10.58 1.18 -6.63
CA VAL A 84 -9.97 1.17 -7.96
C VAL A 84 -8.99 -0.01 -8.02
N HIS A 85 -9.27 -0.97 -8.89
CA HIS A 85 -8.39 -2.10 -9.11
C HIS A 85 -7.35 -1.77 -10.18
N VAL A 86 -6.10 -2.06 -9.87
CA VAL A 86 -4.94 -1.86 -10.75
C VAL A 86 -4.09 -3.13 -10.77
N SER A 87 -3.23 -3.27 -11.76
CA SER A 87 -2.33 -4.40 -11.85
C SER A 87 -0.89 -4.01 -11.60
N SER A 88 -0.37 -2.99 -12.30
CA SER A 88 1.04 -2.59 -12.26
C SER A 88 1.30 -1.40 -11.34
N ALA A 89 2.58 -1.14 -11.07
CA ALA A 89 3.03 0.05 -10.34
C ALA A 89 2.72 1.35 -11.10
N ASP A 90 2.84 1.34 -12.43
CA ASP A 90 2.50 2.50 -13.27
C ASP A 90 1.00 2.83 -13.18
N GLU A 91 0.13 1.81 -13.26
CA GLU A 91 -1.32 1.99 -13.09
C GLU A 91 -1.66 2.53 -11.69
N MET A 92 -1.02 1.97 -10.65
CA MET A 92 -1.21 2.43 -9.27
C MET A 92 -0.79 3.88 -9.10
N MET A 93 0.37 4.28 -9.65
CA MET A 93 0.84 5.66 -9.63
C MET A 93 -0.14 6.60 -10.35
N PHE A 94 -0.59 6.21 -11.53
CA PHE A 94 -1.54 6.99 -12.32
C PHE A 94 -2.85 7.23 -11.56
N GLU A 95 -3.42 6.20 -10.92
CA GLU A 95 -4.64 6.34 -10.14
C GLU A 95 -4.42 7.12 -8.82
N CYS A 96 -3.22 7.04 -8.22
CA CYS A 96 -2.86 7.92 -7.10
C CYS A 96 -2.85 9.40 -7.51
N ASP A 97 -2.24 9.73 -8.64
CA ASP A 97 -2.22 11.11 -9.15
C ASP A 97 -3.64 11.62 -9.48
N ARG A 98 -4.53 10.75 -10.01
CA ARG A 98 -5.93 11.09 -10.30
C ARG A 98 -6.80 11.28 -9.07
N ALA A 99 -6.45 10.63 -7.95
CA ALA A 99 -7.20 10.75 -6.71
C ALA A 99 -6.93 12.06 -5.95
N LEU A 100 -5.85 12.77 -6.28
CA LEU A 100 -5.49 14.03 -5.63
C LEU A 100 -6.42 15.17 -6.07
N PRO A 101 -6.65 16.20 -5.22
CA PRO A 101 -6.11 16.34 -3.86
C PRO A 101 -6.82 15.47 -2.83
N VAL A 102 -6.08 15.00 -1.81
CA VAL A 102 -6.62 14.33 -0.63
C VAL A 102 -5.90 14.83 0.63
N ASN A 103 -6.55 14.74 1.80
CA ASN A 103 -5.92 15.13 3.06
C ASN A 103 -4.94 14.07 3.57
N ILE A 104 -5.30 12.78 3.42
CA ILE A 104 -4.53 11.66 3.97
C ILE A 104 -4.15 10.69 2.84
N ALA A 105 -2.88 10.34 2.75
CA ALA A 105 -2.41 9.28 1.87
C ALA A 105 -1.70 8.19 2.68
N VAL A 106 -2.14 6.94 2.54
CA VAL A 106 -1.54 5.77 3.20
C VAL A 106 -1.04 4.79 2.16
N CYS A 107 0.28 4.70 2.02
CA CYS A 107 0.95 3.83 1.05
C CYS A 107 1.25 2.46 1.65
N ALA A 108 0.25 1.56 1.69
CA ALA A 108 0.37 0.22 2.26
C ALA A 108 0.53 -0.90 1.19
N ALA A 109 0.56 -0.54 -0.09
CA ALA A 109 0.79 -1.49 -1.17
C ALA A 109 2.22 -2.06 -1.15
N ALA A 110 2.35 -3.33 -1.49
CA ALA A 110 3.63 -3.99 -1.73
C ALA A 110 4.02 -3.84 -3.22
N VAL A 111 4.38 -2.63 -3.59
CA VAL A 111 4.79 -2.29 -4.96
C VAL A 111 6.10 -3.01 -5.28
N ALA A 112 6.18 -3.67 -6.43
CA ALA A 112 7.43 -4.25 -6.90
C ALA A 112 8.46 -3.15 -7.19
N ASP A 113 9.69 -3.31 -6.71
CA ASP A 113 10.74 -2.29 -6.91
C ASP A 113 11.18 -2.19 -8.37
N TYR A 114 11.04 -3.29 -9.12
CA TYR A 114 11.49 -3.41 -10.50
C TYR A 114 10.41 -3.96 -11.42
N LYS A 115 10.39 -3.48 -12.67
CA LYS A 115 9.61 -4.01 -13.79
C LYS A 115 10.51 -4.43 -14.93
N VAL A 116 9.97 -5.21 -15.86
CA VAL A 116 10.68 -5.61 -17.08
C VAL A 116 10.74 -4.44 -18.04
N MET A 117 11.96 -4.05 -18.46
CA MET A 117 12.17 -2.94 -19.40
C MET A 117 11.42 -3.14 -20.73
N LYS A 118 11.31 -4.39 -21.18
CA LYS A 118 10.60 -4.74 -22.41
C LYS A 118 9.73 -5.97 -22.20
N GLN A 119 8.43 -5.73 -21.99
CA GLN A 119 7.44 -6.79 -21.89
C GLN A 119 7.25 -7.47 -23.25
N SER A 120 7.14 -8.80 -23.24
CA SER A 120 6.81 -9.59 -24.44
C SER A 120 5.29 -9.65 -24.65
N GLU A 121 4.82 -9.31 -25.85
CA GLU A 121 3.40 -9.43 -26.22
C GLU A 121 2.93 -10.88 -26.36
N THR A 122 3.87 -11.81 -26.54
CA THR A 122 3.59 -13.24 -26.70
C THR A 122 4.33 -14.06 -25.65
N LYS A 123 3.77 -15.23 -25.30
CA LYS A 123 4.41 -16.15 -24.37
C LYS A 123 5.81 -16.54 -24.87
N ILE A 124 6.85 -16.24 -24.09
CA ILE A 124 8.22 -16.63 -24.39
C ILE A 124 8.34 -18.16 -24.34
N LYS A 125 8.69 -18.78 -25.45
CA LYS A 125 8.85 -20.24 -25.58
C LYS A 125 10.25 -20.65 -25.13
N LYS A 126 10.34 -21.82 -24.49
CA LYS A 126 11.63 -22.45 -24.20
C LYS A 126 12.30 -22.88 -25.51
N ASN A 127 13.57 -22.54 -25.67
CA ASN A 127 14.39 -22.89 -26.82
C ASN A 127 15.67 -23.63 -26.42
N GLY A 128 15.77 -24.12 -25.17
CA GLY A 128 16.94 -24.78 -24.63
C GLY A 128 18.08 -23.84 -24.18
N SER A 129 17.96 -22.56 -24.41
CA SER A 129 18.93 -21.55 -23.96
C SER A 129 18.50 -20.85 -22.66
N ARG A 130 19.44 -20.09 -22.09
CA ARG A 130 19.17 -19.18 -20.94
C ARG A 130 18.25 -18.05 -21.39
N LEU A 131 17.36 -17.62 -20.50
CA LEU A 131 16.55 -16.44 -20.67
C LEU A 131 17.12 -15.32 -19.77
N ASP A 132 17.59 -14.25 -20.39
CA ASP A 132 18.02 -13.04 -19.70
C ASP A 132 16.90 -12.00 -19.78
N ILE A 133 16.59 -11.37 -18.63
CA ILE A 133 15.56 -10.34 -18.51
C ILE A 133 16.20 -9.10 -17.92
N THR A 134 16.10 -7.98 -18.64
CA THR A 134 16.55 -6.67 -18.13
C THR A 134 15.42 -6.03 -17.36
N LEU A 135 15.74 -5.57 -16.15
CA LEU A 135 14.81 -4.88 -15.27
C LEU A 135 15.16 -3.39 -15.18
N GLU A 136 14.14 -2.57 -14.98
CA GLU A 136 14.25 -1.16 -14.64
C GLU A 136 13.46 -0.85 -13.38
N GLU A 137 13.77 0.24 -12.68
CA GLU A 137 13.07 0.64 -11.45
C GLU A 137 11.63 1.05 -11.74
N ASN A 138 10.72 0.64 -10.88
CA ASN A 138 9.34 1.10 -10.88
C ASN A 138 9.22 2.50 -10.26
N PRO A 139 8.15 3.24 -10.57
CA PRO A 139 7.90 4.53 -9.95
C PRO A 139 7.72 4.39 -8.43
N ASP A 140 8.31 5.32 -7.69
CA ASP A 140 8.24 5.39 -6.23
C ASP A 140 7.04 6.21 -5.79
N ILE A 141 5.91 5.55 -5.57
CA ILE A 141 4.62 6.17 -5.23
C ILE A 141 4.72 6.97 -3.92
N LEU A 142 5.34 6.40 -2.88
CA LEU A 142 5.49 7.08 -1.59
C LEU A 142 6.31 8.36 -1.72
N SER A 143 7.45 8.29 -2.41
CA SER A 143 8.30 9.47 -2.64
C SER A 143 7.60 10.52 -3.49
N ARG A 144 6.82 10.09 -4.50
CA ARG A 144 6.06 11.00 -5.35
C ARG A 144 5.01 11.77 -4.58
N LEU A 145 4.26 11.11 -3.70
CA LEU A 145 3.26 11.77 -2.86
C LEU A 145 3.90 12.62 -1.76
N GLY A 146 4.97 12.12 -1.12
CA GLY A 146 5.64 12.81 -0.02
C GLY A 146 6.39 14.08 -0.42
N LYS A 147 6.92 14.12 -1.65
CA LYS A 147 7.74 15.24 -2.16
C LYS A 147 7.02 16.17 -3.15
N ARG A 148 5.69 16.04 -3.27
CA ARG A 148 4.95 16.95 -4.16
C ARG A 148 5.03 18.39 -3.70
N ASN A 149 5.15 19.31 -4.62
CA ASN A 149 5.08 20.74 -4.37
C ASN A 149 3.66 21.28 -4.41
N ASP A 150 2.77 20.62 -5.18
CA ASP A 150 1.38 20.96 -5.40
C ASP A 150 0.47 19.79 -4.99
N ASN A 151 -0.65 20.08 -4.36
CA ASN A 151 -1.64 19.07 -3.94
C ASN A 151 -1.04 17.92 -3.11
N ARG A 152 0.03 18.19 -2.35
CA ARG A 152 0.58 17.21 -1.42
C ARG A 152 -0.46 16.91 -0.34
N PRO A 153 -0.74 15.64 -0.03
CA PRO A 153 -1.59 15.31 1.12
C PRO A 153 -1.05 15.93 2.41
N ASP A 154 -1.96 16.35 3.31
CA ASP A 154 -1.58 16.92 4.61
C ASP A 154 -0.81 15.90 5.46
N LEU A 155 -1.19 14.62 5.34
CA LEU A 155 -0.53 13.49 6.00
C LEU A 155 -0.20 12.40 4.98
N VAL A 156 1.08 12.07 4.86
CA VAL A 156 1.58 10.95 4.03
C VAL A 156 2.20 9.89 4.93
N VAL A 157 1.63 8.68 4.90
CA VAL A 157 2.04 7.53 5.71
C VAL A 157 2.61 6.44 4.80
N GLY A 158 3.81 5.98 5.12
CA GLY A 158 4.46 4.85 4.44
C GLY A 158 4.67 3.65 5.36
N PHE A 159 5.05 2.54 4.76
CA PHE A 159 5.44 1.31 5.46
C PHE A 159 6.86 0.91 5.09
N ALA A 160 7.59 0.37 6.07
CA ALA A 160 8.89 -0.24 5.89
C ALA A 160 8.82 -1.70 6.35
N ALA A 161 9.13 -2.64 5.45
CA ALA A 161 9.31 -4.05 5.76
C ALA A 161 10.82 -4.33 5.78
N GLU A 162 11.39 -4.51 6.96
CA GLU A 162 12.82 -4.65 7.15
C GLU A 162 13.16 -5.98 7.82
N THR A 163 14.27 -6.57 7.42
CA THR A 163 14.81 -7.79 8.04
C THR A 163 15.81 -7.49 9.16
N GLU A 164 16.45 -6.32 9.10
CA GLU A 164 17.50 -5.88 10.02
C GLU A 164 17.39 -4.37 10.26
N LYS A 165 17.92 -3.88 11.39
CA LYS A 165 18.04 -2.44 11.72
C LYS A 165 16.77 -1.63 11.47
N LEU A 166 15.62 -2.18 11.89
CA LEU A 166 14.29 -1.63 11.60
C LEU A 166 14.17 -0.12 11.85
N GLU A 167 14.65 0.34 13.02
CA GLU A 167 14.54 1.75 13.41
C GLU A 167 15.41 2.66 12.53
N GLU A 168 16.67 2.26 12.29
CA GLU A 168 17.62 3.03 11.47
C GLU A 168 17.14 3.13 10.03
N ASN A 169 16.75 1.99 9.42
CA ASN A 169 16.26 1.93 8.05
C ASN A 169 14.93 2.69 7.89
N SER A 170 14.05 2.64 8.90
CA SER A 170 12.79 3.39 8.87
C SER A 170 13.02 4.90 8.92
N LYS A 171 13.97 5.40 9.72
CA LYS A 171 14.35 6.82 9.76
C LYS A 171 14.92 7.29 8.42
N ILE A 172 15.85 6.52 7.84
CA ILE A 172 16.42 6.83 6.51
C ILE A 172 15.31 6.87 5.46
N LYS A 173 14.37 5.92 5.50
CA LYS A 173 13.24 5.87 4.58
C LYS A 173 12.30 7.06 4.74
N LEU A 174 11.99 7.46 5.97
CA LEU A 174 11.18 8.65 6.27
C LEU A 174 11.73 9.89 5.57
N GLU A 175 13.01 10.19 5.79
CA GLU A 175 13.68 11.34 5.19
C GLU A 175 13.77 11.23 3.67
N LYS A 176 14.22 10.06 3.16
CA LYS A 176 14.39 9.80 1.72
C LYS A 176 13.08 9.92 0.95
N LYS A 177 11.95 9.50 1.53
CA LYS A 177 10.64 9.51 0.87
C LYS A 177 9.88 10.83 1.08
N GLY A 178 10.25 11.64 2.07
CA GLY A 178 9.57 12.89 2.39
C GLY A 178 8.14 12.70 2.91
N CYS A 179 7.85 11.53 3.48
CA CYS A 179 6.56 11.27 4.14
C CYS A 179 6.59 11.72 5.61
N ASP A 180 5.43 11.82 6.22
CA ASP A 180 5.29 12.33 7.59
C ASP A 180 5.44 11.21 8.62
N TRP A 181 4.94 9.99 8.29
CA TRP A 181 5.05 8.82 9.15
C TRP A 181 5.57 7.61 8.36
N ILE A 182 6.39 6.78 9.05
CA ILE A 182 6.78 5.44 8.59
C ILE A 182 6.42 4.42 9.66
N LEU A 183 5.67 3.41 9.26
CA LEU A 183 5.32 2.25 10.08
C LEU A 183 6.25 1.08 9.73
N GLY A 184 7.16 0.75 10.66
CA GLY A 184 8.16 -0.29 10.45
C GLY A 184 7.65 -1.67 10.88
N ASN A 185 7.78 -2.67 10.01
CA ASN A 185 7.47 -4.07 10.28
C ASN A 185 8.74 -4.92 10.15
N ASN A 186 9.06 -5.69 11.21
CA ASN A 186 10.14 -6.67 11.13
C ASN A 186 9.63 -7.95 10.46
N VAL A 187 10.15 -8.25 9.27
CA VAL A 187 9.75 -9.42 8.46
C VAL A 187 10.76 -10.58 8.52
N SER A 188 11.83 -10.48 9.32
CA SER A 188 12.90 -11.48 9.41
C SER A 188 12.42 -12.88 9.81
N SER A 189 11.33 -12.99 10.57
CA SER A 189 10.83 -14.29 11.06
C SER A 189 9.78 -14.94 10.15
N GLY A 190 9.41 -14.33 9.02
CA GLY A 190 8.29 -14.78 8.17
C GLY A 190 6.91 -14.77 8.85
N LYS A 191 6.86 -14.32 10.12
CA LYS A 191 5.64 -14.38 10.96
C LYS A 191 4.67 -13.23 10.71
N VAL A 192 5.07 -12.20 9.99
CA VAL A 192 4.31 -10.95 9.83
C VAL A 192 3.62 -10.86 8.48
N ILE A 193 4.21 -11.43 7.42
CA ILE A 193 3.65 -11.37 6.06
C ILE A 193 2.33 -12.17 6.02
N GLY A 194 1.23 -11.48 5.71
CA GLY A 194 -0.09 -12.10 5.56
C GLY A 194 -0.80 -12.53 6.85
N LYS A 195 -0.29 -12.18 8.05
CA LYS A 195 -0.90 -12.47 9.36
C LYS A 195 -1.46 -11.21 10.01
N ASP A 196 -2.33 -11.42 11.01
CA ASP A 196 -3.02 -10.34 11.74
C ASP A 196 -2.13 -9.61 12.78
N LEU A 197 -0.81 -9.80 12.71
CA LEU A 197 0.18 -9.19 13.60
C LEU A 197 0.99 -8.15 12.83
N SER A 198 0.85 -6.90 13.21
CA SER A 198 1.74 -5.81 12.81
C SER A 198 2.44 -5.29 14.06
N LEU A 199 3.78 -5.29 14.07
CA LEU A 199 4.57 -4.61 15.10
C LEU A 199 4.82 -3.20 14.59
N ILE A 200 4.15 -2.24 15.19
CA ILE A 200 4.31 -0.82 14.87
C ILE A 200 5.33 -0.26 15.83
N HIS A 201 6.45 0.22 15.32
CA HIS A 201 7.28 1.21 15.99
C HIS A 201 7.19 2.52 15.23
N ILE A 202 6.76 3.50 15.95
CA ILE A 202 6.73 4.90 15.49
C ILE A 202 8.13 5.48 15.64
#